data_71f8c5c0232a4e7805c268e51ded1c29
#
_entry.id   71f8c5c0232a4e7805c268e51ded1c29
#
_cell.length_a   1.000
_cell.length_b   1.000
_cell.length_c   1.000
_cell.angle_alpha   90.00
_cell.angle_beta   90.00
_cell.angle_gamma   90.00
#
_symmetry.space_group_name_H-M   'P 1'
#
loop_
_entity.id
_entity.type
_entity.pdbx_description
1 polymer ?
#
loop_
_entity_poly.entity_id
_entity_poly.type
_entity_poly.pdbx_seq_one_letter_code
_entity_poly.pdbx_strand_id
1 'polypeptide(L)'
;VEPAETLELQCALAWPPVTGRWLGTWWFRAAGGFTGRANTALAIGDPGVPVTEALERVCEFAHSHGLEPAVQAVQHGPVERALAARGWVPNVAHEAGHEVSVLVGPLGGPAETARILGEPTPGWWELCAGTTEPSEAQRHVLTTAPALGYGVVEAGTETVGAVRAAVVDDVLHVSRLAVAPAYRRKGLAADLMAAAGAWAGARGATRCALQVSVANAPALALYHRLGFTEHHRYRYWVPATPACEDRSP
;
A
#
# COMPACT_ATOMS: atom_id res chain seq x y z
N VAL A 1 3.01 -21.07 -6.69
CA VAL A 1 3.20 -19.74 -6.03
C VAL A 1 2.83 -18.70 -7.06
N GLU A 2 1.98 -17.76 -6.67
CA GLU A 2 1.56 -16.64 -7.52
C GLU A 2 2.76 -15.75 -7.86
N PRO A 3 2.86 -15.18 -9.08
CA PRO A 3 3.89 -14.19 -9.40
C PRO A 3 3.79 -12.94 -8.51
N ALA A 4 4.92 -12.41 -8.05
CA ALA A 4 4.97 -11.18 -7.25
C ALA A 4 4.27 -10.00 -7.95
N GLU A 5 4.40 -9.89 -9.26
CA GLU A 5 3.80 -8.84 -10.07
C GLU A 5 2.28 -8.86 -10.07
N THR A 6 1.65 -10.06 -10.07
CA THR A 6 0.20 -10.20 -9.96
C THR A 6 -0.29 -9.68 -8.62
N LEU A 7 0.37 -10.08 -7.52
CA LEU A 7 -0.02 -9.63 -6.20
C LEU A 7 0.23 -8.12 -6.00
N GLU A 8 1.31 -7.58 -6.56
CA GLU A 8 1.57 -6.13 -6.56
C GLU A 8 0.47 -5.34 -7.28
N LEU A 9 -0.02 -5.86 -8.42
CA LEU A 9 -1.13 -5.23 -9.13
C LEU A 9 -2.43 -5.27 -8.30
N GLN A 10 -2.76 -6.39 -7.67
CA GLN A 10 -3.94 -6.52 -6.79
C GLN A 10 -3.84 -5.55 -5.60
N CYS A 11 -2.67 -5.46 -4.95
CA CYS A 11 -2.42 -4.49 -3.88
C CYS A 11 -2.55 -3.05 -4.36
N ALA A 12 -2.09 -2.74 -5.58
CA ALA A 12 -2.20 -1.40 -6.15
C ALA A 12 -3.65 -1.04 -6.53
N LEU A 13 -4.42 -1.98 -7.05
CA LEU A 13 -5.86 -1.80 -7.31
C LEU A 13 -6.67 -1.61 -6.02
N ALA A 14 -6.23 -2.21 -4.92
CA ALA A 14 -6.80 -1.98 -3.60
C ALA A 14 -6.41 -0.61 -3.01
N TRP A 15 -5.43 0.09 -3.59
CA TRP A 15 -4.89 1.38 -3.14
C TRP A 15 -4.73 2.34 -4.32
N PRO A 16 -5.83 2.71 -4.99
CA PRO A 16 -5.79 3.40 -6.28
C PRO A 16 -5.31 4.84 -6.15
N PRO A 17 -4.53 5.34 -7.13
CA PRO A 17 -4.16 6.74 -7.20
C PRO A 17 -5.36 7.62 -7.60
N VAL A 18 -5.26 8.92 -7.40
CA VAL A 18 -6.22 9.91 -7.94
C VAL A 18 -6.08 9.99 -9.47
N THR A 19 -4.84 9.99 -9.96
CA THR A 19 -4.52 9.97 -11.39
C THR A 19 -3.57 8.83 -11.70
N GLY A 20 -3.84 8.09 -12.76
CA GLY A 20 -2.99 6.99 -13.20
C GLY A 20 -2.83 6.96 -14.71
N ARG A 21 -1.63 6.56 -15.17
CA ARG A 21 -1.33 6.35 -16.60
C ARG A 21 -0.56 5.05 -16.77
N TRP A 22 -1.00 4.24 -17.71
CA TRP A 22 -0.31 2.99 -18.08
C TRP A 22 0.71 3.24 -19.18
N LEU A 23 1.84 2.54 -19.10
CA LEU A 23 2.85 2.40 -20.14
C LEU A 23 3.22 0.92 -20.23
N GLY A 24 2.71 0.21 -21.23
CA GLY A 24 2.72 -1.24 -21.21
C GLY A 24 2.06 -1.76 -19.94
N THR A 25 2.80 -2.54 -19.14
CA THR A 25 2.32 -3.02 -17.82
C THR A 25 2.79 -2.17 -16.65
N TRP A 26 3.57 -1.11 -16.87
CA TRP A 26 3.91 -0.16 -15.80
C TRP A 26 2.75 0.80 -15.54
N TRP A 27 2.47 1.05 -14.26
CA TRP A 27 1.41 1.96 -13.84
C TRP A 27 1.98 3.19 -13.12
N PHE A 28 1.95 4.35 -13.76
CA PHE A 28 2.32 5.64 -13.17
C PHE A 28 1.15 6.14 -12.32
N ARG A 29 1.43 6.55 -11.08
CA ARG A 29 0.41 6.87 -10.09
C ARG A 29 0.70 8.19 -9.41
N ALA A 30 -0.35 9.02 -9.23
CA ALA A 30 -0.30 10.29 -8.52
C ALA A 30 -1.53 10.45 -7.62
N ALA A 31 -1.33 10.88 -6.39
CA ALA A 31 -2.35 11.13 -5.39
C ALA A 31 -1.93 12.29 -4.45
N GLY A 32 -1.46 13.41 -5.01
CA GLY A 32 -1.13 14.62 -4.26
C GLY A 32 -0.11 14.42 -3.13
N GLY A 33 0.82 13.46 -3.27
CA GLY A 33 1.81 13.14 -2.25
C GLY A 33 1.30 12.22 -1.12
N PHE A 34 0.00 11.90 -1.08
CA PHE A 34 -0.51 11.01 -0.05
C PHE A 34 -0.04 9.57 -0.28
N THR A 35 0.87 9.12 0.56
CA THR A 35 1.59 7.83 0.56
C THR A 35 2.49 7.55 -0.64
N GLY A 36 3.63 6.89 -0.40
CA GLY A 36 4.55 6.49 -1.48
C GLY A 36 3.88 5.60 -2.52
N ARG A 37 3.11 4.59 -2.09
CA ARG A 37 2.45 3.63 -3.00
C ARG A 37 1.53 4.27 -4.03
N ALA A 38 0.81 5.32 -3.68
CA ALA A 38 -0.11 6.01 -4.59
C ALA A 38 0.58 7.11 -5.42
N ASN A 39 1.89 7.37 -5.22
CA ASN A 39 2.66 8.43 -5.86
C ASN A 39 3.97 7.92 -6.48
N THR A 40 4.00 6.70 -6.93
CA THR A 40 5.16 6.08 -7.60
C THR A 40 4.73 5.34 -8.85
N ALA A 41 5.65 5.16 -9.79
CA ALA A 41 5.44 4.20 -10.88
C ALA A 41 5.57 2.77 -10.32
N LEU A 42 4.52 1.97 -10.44
CA LEU A 42 4.58 0.52 -10.23
C LEU A 42 5.19 -0.11 -11.48
N ALA A 43 6.43 -0.56 -11.37
CA ALA A 43 7.17 -1.14 -12.48
C ALA A 43 7.12 -2.67 -12.43
N ILE A 44 6.12 -3.23 -13.09
CA ILE A 44 5.90 -4.68 -13.21
C ILE A 44 5.84 -5.08 -14.70
N GLY A 45 6.37 -6.25 -15.03
CA GLY A 45 6.37 -6.77 -16.41
C GLY A 45 7.16 -5.88 -17.38
N ASP A 46 6.55 -5.59 -18.54
CA ASP A 46 7.19 -4.90 -19.67
C ASP A 46 6.51 -3.54 -19.94
N PRO A 47 7.25 -2.42 -19.93
CA PRO A 47 6.72 -1.10 -20.25
C PRO A 47 6.39 -0.95 -21.75
N GLY A 48 6.75 -1.91 -22.62
CA GLY A 48 6.53 -1.86 -24.06
C GLY A 48 7.48 -0.89 -24.80
N VAL A 49 8.43 -0.30 -24.11
CA VAL A 49 9.48 0.60 -24.64
C VAL A 49 10.79 0.30 -23.89
N PRO A 50 11.95 0.77 -24.40
CA PRO A 50 13.21 0.65 -23.64
C PRO A 50 13.07 1.25 -22.23
N VAL A 51 13.65 0.60 -21.21
CA VAL A 51 13.53 1.04 -19.80
C VAL A 51 14.02 2.48 -19.62
N THR A 52 15.02 2.93 -20.39
CA THR A 52 15.48 4.34 -20.35
C THR A 52 14.35 5.30 -20.70
N GLU A 53 13.64 5.05 -21.79
CA GLU A 53 12.49 5.84 -22.20
C GLU A 53 11.33 5.75 -21.19
N ALA A 54 11.08 4.57 -20.62
CA ALA A 54 10.08 4.40 -19.58
C ALA A 54 10.39 5.28 -18.36
N LEU A 55 11.66 5.37 -17.93
CA LEU A 55 12.08 6.19 -16.81
C LEU A 55 11.99 7.70 -17.10
N GLU A 56 12.29 8.14 -18.33
CA GLU A 56 12.06 9.53 -18.77
C GLU A 56 10.57 9.88 -18.62
N ARG A 57 9.67 9.02 -19.08
CA ARG A 57 8.22 9.19 -18.95
C ARG A 57 7.73 9.14 -17.50
N VAL A 58 8.38 8.36 -16.61
CA VAL A 58 8.13 8.41 -15.15
C VAL A 58 8.45 9.78 -14.60
N CYS A 59 9.62 10.35 -14.96
CA CYS A 59 10.01 11.69 -14.53
C CYS A 59 9.02 12.76 -15.03
N GLU A 60 8.68 12.76 -16.30
CA GLU A 60 7.70 13.68 -16.90
C GLU A 60 6.34 13.61 -16.19
N PHE A 61 5.84 12.39 -15.94
CA PHE A 61 4.58 12.19 -15.25
C PHE A 61 4.64 12.69 -13.80
N ALA A 62 5.69 12.37 -13.06
CA ALA A 62 5.85 12.82 -11.68
C ALA A 62 5.89 14.35 -11.60
N HIS A 63 6.74 15.00 -12.40
CA HIS A 63 6.87 16.47 -12.42
C HIS A 63 5.57 17.16 -12.83
N SER A 64 4.83 16.62 -13.80
CA SER A 64 3.55 17.19 -14.22
C SER A 64 2.48 17.14 -13.12
N HIS A 65 2.69 16.34 -12.08
CA HIS A 65 1.83 16.25 -10.90
C HIS A 65 2.45 16.83 -9.62
N GLY A 66 3.58 17.56 -9.75
CA GLY A 66 4.29 18.16 -8.61
C GLY A 66 4.90 17.15 -7.64
N LEU A 67 5.30 15.98 -8.16
CA LEU A 67 5.88 14.89 -7.39
C LEU A 67 7.35 14.67 -7.77
N GLU A 68 8.13 14.18 -6.81
CA GLU A 68 9.46 13.64 -7.09
C GLU A 68 9.35 12.29 -7.79
N PRO A 69 10.16 12.03 -8.83
CA PRO A 69 10.14 10.76 -9.53
C PRO A 69 10.52 9.60 -8.61
N ALA A 70 9.68 8.58 -8.57
CA ALA A 70 9.95 7.37 -7.82
C ALA A 70 9.36 6.13 -8.49
N VAL A 71 10.05 5.00 -8.36
CA VAL A 71 9.64 3.70 -8.91
C VAL A 71 9.54 2.68 -7.79
N GLN A 72 8.44 1.96 -7.76
CA GLN A 72 8.25 0.77 -6.94
C GLN A 72 8.61 -0.45 -7.78
N ALA A 73 9.63 -1.20 -7.37
CA ALA A 73 10.12 -2.39 -8.09
C ALA A 73 10.30 -3.59 -7.16
N VAL A 74 9.88 -4.76 -7.62
CA VAL A 74 10.08 -6.04 -6.90
C VAL A 74 11.57 -6.31 -6.80
N GLN A 75 12.04 -6.67 -5.58
CA GLN A 75 13.45 -6.94 -5.31
C GLN A 75 13.99 -8.12 -6.13
N HIS A 76 15.25 -8.01 -6.49
CA HIS A 76 16.00 -9.01 -7.25
C HIS A 76 15.44 -9.28 -8.66
N GLY A 77 14.43 -8.53 -9.07
CA GLY A 77 13.82 -8.61 -10.40
C GLY A 77 14.64 -7.96 -11.51
N PRO A 78 14.24 -8.15 -12.76
CA PRO A 78 14.92 -7.53 -13.91
C PRO A 78 14.81 -6.01 -13.90
N VAL A 79 13.68 -5.48 -13.43
CA VAL A 79 13.44 -4.02 -13.32
C VAL A 79 14.43 -3.39 -12.34
N GLU A 80 14.62 -3.97 -11.16
CA GLU A 80 15.54 -3.45 -10.15
C GLU A 80 16.98 -3.38 -10.69
N ARG A 81 17.43 -4.41 -11.41
CA ARG A 81 18.75 -4.39 -12.06
C ARG A 81 18.85 -3.32 -13.15
N ALA A 82 17.78 -3.12 -13.90
CA ALA A 82 17.73 -2.11 -14.93
C ALA A 82 17.73 -0.67 -14.37
N LEU A 83 17.08 -0.43 -13.23
CA LEU A 83 17.12 0.83 -12.49
C LEU A 83 18.55 1.16 -12.03
N ALA A 84 19.19 0.20 -11.32
CA ALA A 84 20.58 0.36 -10.84
C ALA A 84 21.57 0.67 -11.99
N ALA A 85 21.45 -0.03 -13.13
CA ALA A 85 22.29 0.19 -14.30
C ALA A 85 22.11 1.59 -14.93
N ARG A 86 21.05 2.34 -14.56
CA ARG A 86 20.73 3.68 -15.08
C ARG A 86 20.90 4.79 -14.04
N GLY A 87 21.60 4.50 -12.96
CA GLY A 87 21.91 5.48 -11.92
C GLY A 87 20.74 5.78 -10.99
N TRP A 88 19.70 4.93 -10.96
CA TRP A 88 18.68 5.01 -9.92
C TRP A 88 19.18 4.29 -8.66
N VAL A 89 18.79 4.76 -7.50
CA VAL A 89 19.21 4.24 -6.20
C VAL A 89 17.99 3.97 -5.30
N PRO A 90 18.10 3.04 -4.34
CA PRO A 90 17.06 2.88 -3.32
C PRO A 90 16.81 4.19 -2.56
N ASN A 91 15.55 4.56 -2.36
CA ASN A 91 15.14 5.77 -1.66
C ASN A 91 15.32 5.62 -0.14
N VAL A 92 16.55 5.57 0.34
CA VAL A 92 16.87 5.37 1.77
C VAL A 92 16.35 6.49 2.68
N ALA A 93 16.03 7.66 2.12
CA ALA A 93 15.45 8.80 2.83
C ALA A 93 13.92 8.72 2.97
N HIS A 94 13.27 7.68 2.43
CA HIS A 94 11.82 7.53 2.52
C HIS A 94 11.38 7.35 3.99
N GLU A 95 10.56 8.27 4.50
CA GLU A 95 10.17 8.33 5.93
C GLU A 95 9.56 7.03 6.48
N ALA A 96 8.73 6.36 5.68
CA ALA A 96 8.12 5.08 6.07
C ALA A 96 9.01 3.85 5.79
N GLY A 97 10.26 4.08 5.37
CA GLY A 97 11.17 3.03 4.90
C GLY A 97 11.02 2.74 3.40
N HIS A 98 12.17 2.52 2.74
CA HIS A 98 12.23 2.29 1.29
C HIS A 98 12.07 0.82 0.89
N GLU A 99 12.20 -0.09 1.84
CA GLU A 99 12.07 -1.55 1.64
C GLU A 99 10.82 -2.04 2.35
N VAL A 100 9.97 -2.74 1.61
CA VAL A 100 8.65 -3.19 2.07
C VAL A 100 8.52 -4.69 1.85
N SER A 101 8.12 -5.39 2.90
CA SER A 101 7.73 -6.80 2.85
C SER A 101 6.25 -6.91 2.48
N VAL A 102 5.95 -7.72 1.48
CA VAL A 102 4.58 -8.10 1.12
C VAL A 102 4.30 -9.45 1.76
N LEU A 103 3.41 -9.44 2.73
CA LEU A 103 3.02 -10.62 3.50
C LEU A 103 1.69 -11.17 2.99
N VAL A 104 1.60 -12.49 2.94
CA VAL A 104 0.35 -13.20 2.65
C VAL A 104 0.04 -14.14 3.80
N GLY A 105 -1.25 -14.23 4.15
CA GLY A 105 -1.70 -15.04 5.27
C GLY A 105 -3.18 -15.42 5.17
N PRO A 106 -3.68 -16.15 6.18
CA PRO A 106 -5.08 -16.55 6.24
C PRO A 106 -5.99 -15.34 6.50
N LEU A 107 -7.28 -15.50 6.23
CA LEU A 107 -8.29 -14.49 6.57
C LEU A 107 -8.51 -14.33 8.10
N GLY A 108 -8.08 -15.31 8.88
CA GLY A 108 -8.23 -15.29 10.33
C GLY A 108 -9.50 -15.98 10.82
N GLY A 109 -9.68 -15.98 12.15
CA GLY A 109 -10.82 -16.58 12.84
C GLY A 109 -11.96 -15.58 13.10
N PRO A 110 -12.88 -15.91 14.01
CA PRO A 110 -13.95 -15.00 14.40
C PRO A 110 -13.43 -13.80 15.19
N ALA A 111 -14.07 -12.64 14.97
CA ALA A 111 -13.83 -11.43 15.76
C ALA A 111 -14.72 -11.43 17.01
N GLU A 112 -14.25 -10.78 18.07
CA GLU A 112 -14.96 -10.66 19.34
C GLU A 112 -15.67 -9.31 19.50
N THR A 113 -14.95 -8.21 19.21
CA THR A 113 -15.43 -6.84 19.46
C THR A 113 -15.35 -5.97 18.21
N ALA A 114 -14.44 -6.28 17.30
CA ALA A 114 -14.27 -5.51 16.06
C ALA A 114 -15.44 -5.74 15.09
N ARG A 115 -15.85 -4.67 14.42
CA ARG A 115 -16.89 -4.73 13.39
C ARG A 115 -16.48 -3.97 12.14
N ILE A 116 -16.99 -4.37 10.98
CA ILE A 116 -16.72 -3.72 9.70
C ILE A 116 -17.92 -2.86 9.30
N LEU A 117 -17.66 -1.58 9.08
CA LEU A 117 -18.63 -0.59 8.62
C LEU A 117 -18.55 -0.42 7.10
N GLY A 118 -19.66 -0.01 6.48
CA GLY A 118 -19.72 0.36 5.06
C GLY A 118 -19.13 1.74 4.77
N GLU A 119 -19.08 2.62 5.78
CA GLU A 119 -18.60 4.00 5.67
C GLU A 119 -17.62 4.30 6.81
N PRO A 120 -16.57 5.12 6.56
CA PRO A 120 -15.63 5.51 7.59
C PRO A 120 -16.24 6.54 8.55
N THR A 121 -16.05 6.35 9.86
CA THR A 121 -16.46 7.30 10.90
C THR A 121 -15.38 8.36 11.16
N PRO A 122 -15.72 9.50 11.84
CA PRO A 122 -14.69 10.47 12.26
C PRO A 122 -13.55 9.84 13.05
N GLY A 123 -13.84 8.90 13.98
CA GLY A 123 -12.81 8.19 14.75
C GLY A 123 -11.96 7.25 13.89
N TRP A 124 -12.56 6.63 12.87
CA TRP A 124 -11.79 5.86 11.90
C TRP A 124 -10.82 6.76 11.10
N TRP A 125 -11.29 7.93 10.64
CA TRP A 125 -10.45 8.89 9.93
C TRP A 125 -9.29 9.37 10.79
N GLU A 126 -9.55 9.70 12.05
CA GLU A 126 -8.51 10.13 12.99
C GLU A 126 -7.40 9.08 13.13
N LEU A 127 -7.76 7.80 13.35
CA LEU A 127 -6.78 6.72 13.52
C LEU A 127 -6.07 6.33 12.22
N CYS A 128 -6.78 6.32 11.08
CA CYS A 128 -6.25 5.83 9.81
C CYS A 128 -5.58 6.92 8.95
N ALA A 129 -6.01 8.16 9.07
CA ALA A 129 -5.52 9.29 8.27
C ALA A 129 -4.86 10.40 9.11
N GLY A 130 -4.98 10.36 10.44
CA GLY A 130 -4.46 11.38 11.35
C GLY A 130 -5.28 12.66 11.35
N THR A 131 -6.52 12.64 10.85
CA THR A 131 -7.40 13.80 10.76
C THR A 131 -8.85 13.37 10.58
N THR A 132 -9.77 14.15 11.11
CA THR A 132 -11.21 14.00 10.84
C THR A 132 -11.66 14.72 9.57
N GLU A 133 -10.79 15.56 8.99
CA GLU A 133 -11.02 16.33 7.76
C GLU A 133 -10.02 15.91 6.68
N PRO A 134 -10.20 14.74 6.05
CA PRO A 134 -9.25 14.22 5.06
C PRO A 134 -9.21 15.11 3.80
N SER A 135 -8.01 15.28 3.24
CA SER A 135 -7.83 15.91 1.95
C SER A 135 -8.53 15.12 0.84
N GLU A 136 -8.72 15.72 -0.32
CA GLU A 136 -9.31 15.04 -1.48
C GLU A 136 -8.52 13.76 -1.85
N ALA A 137 -7.20 13.83 -1.86
CA ALA A 137 -6.33 12.69 -2.14
C ALA A 137 -6.46 11.58 -1.07
N GLN A 138 -6.48 11.94 0.21
CA GLN A 138 -6.71 10.98 1.30
C GLN A 138 -8.07 10.31 1.16
N ARG A 139 -9.11 11.10 0.91
CA ARG A 139 -10.46 10.61 0.71
C ARG A 139 -10.49 9.64 -0.47
N HIS A 140 -9.99 10.05 -1.63
CA HIS A 140 -9.98 9.19 -2.82
C HIS A 140 -9.28 7.85 -2.55
N VAL A 141 -8.02 7.87 -2.12
CA VAL A 141 -7.22 6.64 -1.91
C VAL A 141 -7.84 5.72 -0.86
N LEU A 142 -8.42 6.28 0.19
CA LEU A 142 -8.95 5.49 1.30
C LEU A 142 -10.39 5.00 1.08
N THR A 143 -11.15 5.65 0.19
CA THR A 143 -12.56 5.29 -0.06
C THR A 143 -12.85 4.81 -1.49
N THR A 144 -11.81 4.53 -2.29
CA THR A 144 -11.97 3.99 -3.64
C THR A 144 -11.32 2.61 -3.72
N ALA A 145 -12.11 1.58 -3.98
CA ALA A 145 -11.69 0.23 -4.38
C ALA A 145 -12.95 -0.56 -4.76
N PRO A 146 -12.83 -1.73 -5.43
CA PRO A 146 -13.99 -2.53 -5.85
C PRO A 146 -14.94 -2.91 -4.70
N ALA A 147 -14.37 -3.28 -3.53
CA ALA A 147 -15.13 -3.55 -2.31
C ALA A 147 -14.32 -3.03 -1.10
N LEU A 148 -14.97 -2.26 -0.24
CA LEU A 148 -14.36 -1.60 0.92
C LEU A 148 -15.11 -1.91 2.20
N GLY A 149 -14.35 -2.04 3.28
CA GLY A 149 -14.83 -2.15 4.65
C GLY A 149 -13.92 -1.36 5.60
N TYR A 150 -14.55 -0.74 6.59
CA TYR A 150 -13.88 0.12 7.57
C TYR A 150 -14.03 -0.52 8.94
N GLY A 151 -12.97 -1.24 9.38
CA GLY A 151 -12.97 -1.91 10.66
C GLY A 151 -12.80 -0.94 11.81
N VAL A 152 -13.59 -1.13 12.88
CA VAL A 152 -13.49 -0.33 14.10
C VAL A 152 -13.63 -1.21 15.35
N VAL A 153 -12.92 -0.81 16.41
CA VAL A 153 -13.18 -1.22 17.79
C VAL A 153 -13.48 0.05 18.57
N GLU A 154 -14.53 0.01 19.37
CA GLU A 154 -14.97 1.14 20.19
C GLU A 154 -14.87 0.82 21.68
N ALA A 155 -14.49 1.83 22.48
CA ALA A 155 -14.55 1.81 23.93
C ALA A 155 -15.47 2.96 24.38
N GLY A 156 -16.71 2.63 24.72
CA GLY A 156 -17.77 3.63 24.89
C GLY A 156 -18.05 4.33 23.56
N THR A 157 -17.83 5.64 23.51
CA THR A 157 -18.01 6.46 22.28
C THR A 157 -16.71 6.71 21.52
N GLU A 158 -15.57 6.24 22.03
CA GLU A 158 -14.26 6.44 21.44
C GLU A 158 -13.90 5.30 20.49
N THR A 159 -13.46 5.61 19.26
CA THR A 159 -12.84 4.62 18.35
C THR A 159 -11.39 4.40 18.78
N VAL A 160 -11.08 3.22 19.29
CA VAL A 160 -9.77 2.87 19.87
C VAL A 160 -8.94 1.97 18.98
N GLY A 161 -9.54 1.43 17.94
CA GLY A 161 -8.87 0.63 16.92
C GLY A 161 -9.54 0.80 15.57
N ALA A 162 -8.76 0.79 14.50
CA ALA A 162 -9.26 0.94 13.14
C ALA A 162 -8.42 0.16 12.13
N VAL A 163 -9.05 -0.26 11.02
CA VAL A 163 -8.39 -0.91 9.89
C VAL A 163 -9.16 -0.60 8.60
N ARG A 164 -8.44 -0.51 7.48
CA ARG A 164 -9.03 -0.50 6.14
C ARG A 164 -8.91 -1.87 5.52
N ALA A 165 -10.00 -2.40 5.03
CA ALA A 165 -10.10 -3.65 4.28
C ALA A 165 -10.58 -3.36 2.85
N ALA A 166 -9.91 -3.92 1.86
CA ALA A 166 -10.35 -3.86 0.46
C ALA A 166 -10.28 -5.25 -0.15
N VAL A 167 -11.25 -5.64 -0.95
CA VAL A 167 -11.23 -6.91 -1.70
C VAL A 167 -11.02 -6.62 -3.16
N VAL A 168 -9.98 -7.23 -3.73
CA VAL A 168 -9.68 -7.24 -5.17
C VAL A 168 -9.51 -8.71 -5.57
N ASP A 169 -10.33 -9.18 -6.49
CA ASP A 169 -10.42 -10.57 -6.87
C ASP A 169 -10.62 -11.49 -5.64
N ASP A 170 -9.70 -12.41 -5.38
CA ASP A 170 -9.70 -13.30 -4.24
C ASP A 170 -8.84 -12.83 -3.04
N VAL A 171 -8.30 -11.60 -3.11
CA VAL A 171 -7.39 -11.06 -2.10
C VAL A 171 -8.07 -10.01 -1.23
N LEU A 172 -8.05 -10.22 0.09
CA LEU A 172 -8.23 -9.15 1.07
C LEU A 172 -6.93 -8.36 1.19
N HIS A 173 -6.92 -7.10 0.79
CA HIS A 173 -5.82 -6.18 1.09
C HIS A 173 -6.13 -5.40 2.38
N VAL A 174 -5.31 -5.62 3.41
CA VAL A 174 -5.39 -4.89 4.68
C VAL A 174 -4.40 -3.74 4.70
N SER A 175 -4.87 -2.58 5.13
CA SER A 175 -4.05 -1.38 5.28
C SER A 175 -4.54 -0.50 6.44
N ARG A 176 -3.68 0.43 6.89
CA ARG A 176 -4.03 1.39 7.95
C ARG A 176 -4.51 0.76 9.25
N LEU A 177 -4.01 -0.42 9.62
CA LEU A 177 -4.28 -1.03 10.92
C LEU A 177 -3.65 -0.16 12.02
N ALA A 178 -4.48 0.39 12.87
CA ALA A 178 -4.08 1.27 13.96
C ALA A 178 -4.82 0.94 15.25
N VAL A 179 -4.13 1.04 16.38
CA VAL A 179 -4.71 0.93 17.73
C VAL A 179 -4.18 2.09 18.55
N ALA A 180 -5.09 2.82 19.20
CA ALA A 180 -4.77 3.94 20.08
C ALA A 180 -3.77 3.51 21.16
N PRO A 181 -2.74 4.31 21.49
CA PRO A 181 -1.64 3.91 22.37
C PRO A 181 -2.07 3.28 23.71
N ALA A 182 -3.07 3.86 24.37
CA ALA A 182 -3.60 3.39 25.66
C ALA A 182 -4.31 2.02 25.58
N TYR A 183 -4.65 1.57 24.36
CA TYR A 183 -5.39 0.32 24.12
C TYR A 183 -4.53 -0.76 23.44
N ARG A 184 -3.24 -0.50 23.23
CA ARG A 184 -2.32 -1.48 22.63
C ARG A 184 -2.10 -2.68 23.55
N ARG A 185 -1.62 -3.79 22.97
CA ARG A 185 -1.31 -5.05 23.69
C ARG A 185 -2.50 -5.75 24.34
N LYS A 186 -3.72 -5.43 23.91
CA LYS A 186 -4.99 -6.01 24.37
C LYS A 186 -5.67 -6.90 23.34
N GLY A 187 -4.96 -7.30 22.27
CA GLY A 187 -5.51 -8.18 21.21
C GLY A 187 -6.29 -7.45 20.11
N LEU A 188 -6.59 -6.15 20.25
CA LEU A 188 -7.48 -5.42 19.34
C LEU A 188 -7.05 -5.44 17.86
N ALA A 189 -5.74 -5.42 17.59
CA ALA A 189 -5.23 -5.51 16.22
C ALA A 189 -5.54 -6.88 15.59
N ALA A 190 -5.44 -7.96 16.36
CA ALA A 190 -5.79 -9.31 15.90
C ALA A 190 -7.30 -9.43 15.67
N ASP A 191 -8.11 -8.83 16.55
CA ASP A 191 -9.57 -8.81 16.42
C ASP A 191 -10.04 -8.03 15.19
N LEU A 192 -9.39 -6.88 14.90
CA LEU A 192 -9.63 -6.13 13.65
C LEU A 192 -9.27 -6.94 12.39
N MET A 193 -8.16 -7.68 12.43
CA MET A 193 -7.76 -8.56 11.34
C MET A 193 -8.77 -9.70 11.13
N ALA A 194 -9.27 -10.29 12.22
CA ALA A 194 -10.30 -11.32 12.18
C ALA A 194 -11.62 -10.80 11.59
N ALA A 195 -12.07 -9.61 12.03
CA ALA A 195 -13.28 -8.97 11.48
C ALA A 195 -13.14 -8.69 9.99
N ALA A 196 -11.98 -8.14 9.57
CA ALA A 196 -11.69 -7.88 8.15
C ALA A 196 -11.69 -9.18 7.33
N GLY A 197 -11.11 -10.26 7.86
CA GLY A 197 -11.08 -11.56 7.23
C GLY A 197 -12.47 -12.18 7.04
N ALA A 198 -13.30 -12.17 8.09
CA ALA A 198 -14.68 -12.68 8.01
C ALA A 198 -15.52 -11.89 6.99
N TRP A 199 -15.41 -10.54 7.01
CA TRP A 199 -16.07 -9.65 6.07
C TRP A 199 -15.65 -9.91 4.62
N ALA A 200 -14.34 -10.12 4.38
CA ALA A 200 -13.79 -10.37 3.06
C ALA A 200 -14.11 -11.77 2.54
N GLY A 201 -14.08 -12.79 3.41
CA GLY A 201 -14.46 -14.17 3.08
C GLY A 201 -15.90 -14.27 2.58
N ALA A 202 -16.82 -13.50 3.18
CA ALA A 202 -18.21 -13.39 2.70
C ALA A 202 -18.32 -12.70 1.31
N ARG A 203 -17.23 -12.13 0.79
CA ARG A 203 -17.11 -11.49 -0.53
C ARG A 203 -16.20 -12.27 -1.50
N GLY A 204 -15.84 -13.50 -1.18
CA GLY A 204 -15.07 -14.38 -2.04
C GLY A 204 -13.54 -14.28 -1.86
N ALA A 205 -13.04 -13.47 -0.95
CA ALA A 205 -11.62 -13.51 -0.63
C ALA A 205 -11.24 -14.86 -0.02
N THR A 206 -10.09 -15.38 -0.42
CA THR A 206 -9.55 -16.67 0.06
C THR A 206 -8.27 -16.49 0.89
N ARG A 207 -7.64 -15.35 0.80
CA ARG A 207 -6.36 -15.00 1.46
C ARG A 207 -6.30 -13.52 1.76
N CYS A 208 -5.40 -13.17 2.67
CA CYS A 208 -5.11 -11.78 3.02
C CYS A 208 -3.70 -11.40 2.58
N ALA A 209 -3.54 -10.22 1.98
CA ALA A 209 -2.25 -9.61 1.68
C ALA A 209 -2.13 -8.25 2.36
N LEU A 210 -0.92 -7.90 2.76
CA LEU A 210 -0.59 -6.59 3.31
C LEU A 210 0.87 -6.22 3.02
N GLN A 211 1.15 -4.93 3.07
CA GLN A 211 2.46 -4.37 2.78
C GLN A 211 2.96 -3.62 4.01
N VAL A 212 4.12 -4.01 4.52
CA VAL A 212 4.70 -3.47 5.75
C VAL A 212 6.18 -3.15 5.55
N SER A 213 6.62 -1.97 6.03
CA SER A 213 8.04 -1.63 6.04
C SER A 213 8.84 -2.67 6.82
N VAL A 214 9.97 -3.11 6.29
CA VAL A 214 10.87 -4.05 6.99
C VAL A 214 11.41 -3.47 8.30
N ALA A 215 11.39 -2.15 8.46
CA ALA A 215 11.77 -1.46 9.69
C ALA A 215 10.67 -1.53 10.78
N ASN A 216 9.43 -1.90 10.44
CA ASN A 216 8.32 -1.97 11.39
C ASN A 216 8.28 -3.34 12.11
N ALA A 217 9.27 -3.60 12.96
CA ALA A 217 9.39 -4.85 13.70
C ALA A 217 8.14 -5.21 14.54
N PRO A 218 7.45 -4.27 15.22
CA PRO A 218 6.22 -4.59 15.96
C PRO A 218 5.09 -5.11 15.06
N ALA A 219 4.90 -4.53 13.87
CA ALA A 219 3.88 -4.98 12.94
C ALA A 219 4.24 -6.36 12.33
N LEU A 220 5.49 -6.55 11.93
CA LEU A 220 5.99 -7.84 11.45
C LEU A 220 5.76 -8.95 12.48
N ALA A 221 6.10 -8.71 13.75
CA ALA A 221 5.88 -9.67 14.82
C ALA A 221 4.40 -9.98 15.05
N LEU A 222 3.49 -9.02 14.88
CA LEU A 222 2.05 -9.24 14.91
C LEU A 222 1.62 -10.16 13.76
N TYR A 223 1.97 -9.81 12.52
CA TYR A 223 1.52 -10.56 11.35
C TYR A 223 2.07 -11.99 11.31
N HIS A 224 3.33 -12.21 11.70
CA HIS A 224 3.88 -13.57 11.84
C HIS A 224 3.11 -14.41 12.87
N ARG A 225 2.72 -13.83 14.01
CA ARG A 225 1.87 -14.55 14.99
C ARG A 225 0.48 -14.87 14.44
N LEU A 226 -0.03 -14.08 13.50
CA LEU A 226 -1.30 -14.34 12.81
C LEU A 226 -1.16 -15.31 11.62
N GLY A 227 0.02 -15.90 11.42
CA GLY A 227 0.25 -16.89 10.37
C GLY A 227 0.62 -16.31 9.01
N PHE A 228 0.97 -15.02 8.94
CA PHE A 228 1.44 -14.41 7.69
C PHE A 228 2.89 -14.77 7.43
N THR A 229 3.21 -15.00 6.16
CA THR A 229 4.56 -15.25 5.66
C THR A 229 4.92 -14.25 4.57
N GLU A 230 6.21 -13.95 4.44
CA GLU A 230 6.70 -13.09 3.38
C GLU A 230 6.57 -13.79 2.03
N HIS A 231 5.87 -13.15 1.10
CA HIS A 231 5.75 -13.60 -0.28
C HIS A 231 6.90 -13.06 -1.12
N HIS A 232 7.15 -11.76 -1.05
CA HIS A 232 8.25 -11.05 -1.71
C HIS A 232 8.48 -9.71 -1.03
N ARG A 233 9.50 -8.98 -1.52
CA ARG A 233 9.77 -7.60 -1.15
C ARG A 233 9.80 -6.72 -2.39
N TYR A 234 9.53 -5.43 -2.20
CA TYR A 234 9.82 -4.38 -3.16
C TYR A 234 10.60 -3.24 -2.52
N ARG A 235 11.20 -2.40 -3.38
CA ARG A 235 11.85 -1.15 -2.97
C ARG A 235 11.30 0.04 -3.73
N TYR A 236 11.39 1.20 -3.07
CA TYR A 236 11.26 2.47 -3.76
C TYR A 236 12.63 2.91 -4.27
N TRP A 237 12.68 3.28 -5.55
CA TRP A 237 13.87 3.76 -6.23
C TRP A 237 13.66 5.19 -6.69
N VAL A 238 14.73 6.03 -6.60
CA VAL A 238 14.75 7.43 -7.04
C VAL A 238 16.01 7.67 -7.88
N PRO A 239 16.04 8.72 -8.72
CA PRO A 239 17.28 9.12 -9.39
C PRO A 239 18.38 9.46 -8.36
N ALA A 240 19.64 9.03 -8.60
CA ALA A 240 20.76 9.30 -7.68
C ALA A 240 21.15 10.78 -7.61
N THR A 241 20.89 11.52 -8.68
CA THR A 241 21.02 12.98 -8.80
C THR A 241 19.72 13.47 -9.40
N PRO A 242 19.33 14.76 -9.31
CA PRO A 242 18.16 15.25 -10.03
C PRO A 242 18.37 15.04 -11.55
N ALA A 243 18.20 13.78 -12.00
CA ALA A 243 18.44 13.34 -13.37
C ALA A 243 17.38 13.87 -14.34
N CYS A 244 16.45 14.68 -13.82
CA CYS A 244 15.35 15.28 -14.57
C CYS A 244 15.47 16.82 -14.60
N GLU A 245 16.55 17.42 -14.06
CA GLU A 245 16.81 18.84 -14.24
C GLU A 245 17.51 19.07 -15.56
N ASP A 246 16.76 19.74 -16.43
CA ASP A 246 17.19 20.58 -17.54
C ASP A 246 17.91 19.90 -18.73
N ARG A 247 17.10 19.39 -19.65
CA ARG A 247 17.40 19.56 -21.08
C ARG A 247 16.45 20.62 -21.63
N SER A 248 16.60 21.87 -21.14
CA SER A 248 16.15 23.01 -21.96
C SER A 248 17.10 23.17 -23.13
N PRO A 249 16.59 23.35 -24.35
CA PRO A 249 17.38 23.47 -25.57
C PRO A 249 18.22 24.76 -25.61
#